data_ef978e2f6ca6a4ec0ffbffda0eedd1c4
#
_entry.id   ef978e2f6ca6a4ec0ffbffda0eedd1c4
#
_cell.length_a   1.000
_cell.length_b   1.000
_cell.length_c   1.000
_cell.angle_alpha   90.00
_cell.angle_beta   90.00
_cell.angle_gamma   90.00
#
_symmetry.space_group_name_H-M   'P 1'
#
loop_
_entity.id
_entity.type
_entity.pdbx_description
1 polymer ?
#
loop_
_entity_poly.entity_id
_entity_poly.type
_entity_poly.pdbx_seq_one_letter_code
_entity_poly.pdbx_strand_id
1 'polypeptide(L)'
;MSEKRRDNKNRILRTGESQRKDGRYAYKYIDTFGKPQFVYSWKLVPTDKTPAGKRDDIALREKEKEIQKDLDDGIDHIGKKMTVCQLYAKQIRHRANVRHGTKQGRKQLMRILQEDKLGACRIENVKLSDAKEWALRMKEKGYGFKTINNHKRSLKAAFYTAIQDDCIRKNPFDFQLNTVLEDDTEPKEPLSPTQEAAFLSFVQHDKVYQKYYDEIIILLGTGLRISELCGLTEADIDLDKQLIHVDHQLLKIADVGYYVETPKTKSGNRIIPMSEKVLEAFQRVLNKRKYAQPVILEGYTKFLFLNRNGLPKVAVNYESMFRGLVRKYNKTQKVALPKVMTPHTLRHTFCTTLANAGMNPKALQ
;
A
#
# COMPACT_ATOMS: atom_id res chain seq x y z
N MET A 1 5.38 -22.51 -60.50
CA MET A 1 6.05 -22.50 -59.15
C MET A 1 6.49 -21.09 -58.83
N SER A 2 6.11 -20.52 -57.71
CA SER A 2 6.52 -19.15 -57.34
C SER A 2 8.01 -19.14 -57.08
N GLU A 3 8.73 -18.22 -57.72
CA GLU A 3 10.17 -18.04 -57.56
C GLU A 3 10.52 -17.70 -56.11
N LYS A 4 11.41 -18.48 -55.48
CA LYS A 4 11.77 -18.30 -54.06
C LYS A 4 12.58 -17.02 -53.93
N ARG A 5 12.10 -16.08 -53.10
CA ARG A 5 12.78 -14.80 -52.77
C ARG A 5 14.17 -15.08 -52.21
N ARG A 6 15.16 -14.32 -52.69
CA ARG A 6 16.56 -14.44 -52.24
C ARG A 6 17.10 -13.11 -51.75
N ASP A 7 18.08 -13.15 -50.87
CA ASP A 7 18.82 -11.97 -50.40
C ASP A 7 19.98 -11.64 -51.39
N ASN A 8 20.70 -10.56 -51.06
CA ASN A 8 21.88 -10.12 -51.85
C ASN A 8 23.06 -11.11 -51.83
N LYS A 9 23.03 -12.13 -50.97
CA LYS A 9 23.98 -13.23 -50.89
C LYS A 9 23.44 -14.52 -51.50
N ASN A 10 22.36 -14.40 -52.31
CA ASN A 10 21.69 -15.50 -52.98
C ASN A 10 21.05 -16.57 -52.07
N ARG A 11 20.82 -16.26 -50.80
CA ARG A 11 20.19 -17.17 -49.82
C ARG A 11 18.66 -17.07 -49.90
N ILE A 12 17.97 -18.18 -49.74
CA ILE A 12 16.52 -18.25 -49.75
C ILE A 12 15.96 -17.60 -48.48
N LEU A 13 15.08 -16.64 -48.67
CA LEU A 13 14.31 -16.00 -47.60
C LEU A 13 13.04 -16.80 -47.30
N ARG A 14 12.74 -17.00 -46.02
CA ARG A 14 11.55 -17.71 -45.53
C ARG A 14 10.30 -16.83 -45.64
N THR A 15 9.13 -17.41 -45.39
CA THR A 15 7.88 -16.67 -45.27
C THR A 15 8.00 -15.64 -44.17
N GLY A 16 7.62 -14.38 -44.44
CA GLY A 16 7.76 -13.25 -43.50
C GLY A 16 9.14 -12.56 -43.57
N GLU A 17 10.23 -13.24 -44.02
CA GLU A 17 11.55 -12.61 -44.16
C GLU A 17 11.61 -11.71 -45.40
N SER A 18 12.33 -10.60 -45.31
CA SER A 18 12.66 -9.71 -46.43
C SER A 18 13.97 -9.00 -46.17
N GLN A 19 14.68 -8.58 -47.22
CA GLN A 19 15.83 -7.71 -47.12
C GLN A 19 15.46 -6.31 -47.63
N ARG A 20 15.75 -5.31 -46.83
CA ARG A 20 15.47 -3.89 -47.14
C ARG A 20 16.59 -3.32 -48.02
N LYS A 21 16.32 -2.18 -48.67
CA LYS A 21 17.29 -1.46 -49.51
C LYS A 21 18.52 -0.98 -48.71
N ASP A 22 18.36 -0.75 -47.40
CA ASP A 22 19.45 -0.37 -46.50
C ASP A 22 20.33 -1.55 -46.04
N GLY A 23 20.04 -2.77 -46.53
CA GLY A 23 20.76 -3.98 -46.20
C GLY A 23 20.28 -4.72 -44.96
N ARG A 24 19.40 -4.15 -44.16
CA ARG A 24 18.78 -4.83 -43.00
C ARG A 24 17.82 -5.92 -43.45
N TYR A 25 17.79 -6.99 -42.70
CA TYR A 25 16.78 -8.02 -42.79
C TYR A 25 15.57 -7.63 -41.91
N ALA A 26 14.38 -7.94 -42.39
CA ALA A 26 13.11 -7.72 -41.68
C ALA A 26 12.31 -9.03 -41.66
N TYR A 27 11.70 -9.33 -40.52
CA TYR A 27 10.73 -10.40 -40.37
C TYR A 27 9.38 -9.81 -39.97
N LYS A 28 8.32 -10.10 -40.75
CA LYS A 28 6.94 -9.73 -40.49
C LYS A 28 6.22 -10.92 -39.87
N TYR A 29 5.55 -10.71 -38.74
CA TYR A 29 4.69 -11.69 -38.08
C TYR A 29 3.41 -11.04 -37.61
N ILE A 30 2.41 -11.83 -37.26
CA ILE A 30 1.17 -11.40 -36.62
C ILE A 30 1.30 -11.69 -35.13
N ASP A 31 1.05 -10.69 -34.30
CA ASP A 31 1.10 -10.84 -32.84
C ASP A 31 -0.15 -11.57 -32.31
N THR A 32 -0.18 -11.88 -31.03
CA THR A 32 -1.31 -12.54 -30.34
C THR A 32 -2.62 -11.76 -30.41
N PHE A 33 -2.57 -10.45 -30.76
CA PHE A 33 -3.74 -9.59 -30.95
C PHE A 33 -4.17 -9.43 -32.42
N GLY A 34 -3.58 -10.22 -33.34
CA GLY A 34 -3.89 -10.17 -34.76
C GLY A 34 -3.26 -8.98 -35.50
N LYS A 35 -2.32 -8.25 -34.89
CA LYS A 35 -1.68 -7.07 -35.49
C LYS A 35 -0.36 -7.44 -36.16
N PRO A 36 -0.04 -6.90 -37.36
CA PRO A 36 1.25 -7.11 -38.01
C PRO A 36 2.36 -6.37 -37.27
N GLN A 37 3.41 -7.11 -36.94
CA GLN A 37 4.64 -6.62 -36.29
C GLN A 37 5.86 -6.87 -37.15
N PHE A 38 6.92 -6.09 -36.94
CA PHE A 38 8.17 -6.20 -37.67
C PHE A 38 9.35 -6.21 -36.71
N VAL A 39 10.31 -7.12 -36.94
CA VAL A 39 11.59 -7.13 -36.26
C VAL A 39 12.71 -7.04 -37.29
N TYR A 40 13.80 -6.40 -36.93
CA TYR A 40 14.91 -6.10 -37.85
C TYR A 40 16.21 -6.61 -37.26
N SER A 41 17.15 -6.99 -38.18
CA SER A 41 18.55 -7.30 -37.83
C SER A 41 19.46 -7.00 -39.03
N TRP A 42 20.72 -6.69 -38.75
CA TRP A 42 21.78 -6.61 -39.78
C TRP A 42 22.29 -7.99 -40.20
N LYS A 43 21.99 -9.03 -39.45
CA LYS A 43 22.40 -10.41 -39.71
C LYS A 43 21.16 -11.29 -39.96
N LEU A 44 21.21 -12.13 -41.01
CA LEU A 44 20.18 -13.13 -41.24
C LEU A 44 20.40 -14.34 -40.33
N VAL A 45 21.65 -14.80 -40.27
CA VAL A 45 22.10 -15.97 -39.49
C VAL A 45 23.24 -15.57 -38.54
N PRO A 46 23.53 -16.35 -37.47
CA PRO A 46 24.56 -16.01 -36.49
C PRO A 46 25.97 -15.86 -37.07
N THR A 47 26.25 -16.56 -38.17
CA THR A 47 27.54 -16.51 -38.87
C THR A 47 27.73 -15.24 -39.72
N ASP A 48 26.71 -14.43 -39.92
CA ASP A 48 26.85 -13.15 -40.63
C ASP A 48 27.64 -12.14 -39.80
N LYS A 49 28.51 -11.38 -40.46
CA LYS A 49 29.21 -10.25 -39.84
C LYS A 49 28.32 -9.00 -39.84
N THR A 50 28.35 -8.27 -38.78
CA THR A 50 27.70 -6.96 -38.70
C THR A 50 28.42 -5.96 -39.60
N PRO A 51 27.72 -5.15 -40.41
CA PRO A 51 28.37 -4.14 -41.25
C PRO A 51 29.19 -3.14 -40.43
N ALA A 52 30.32 -2.68 -41.01
CA ALA A 52 31.17 -1.70 -40.34
C ALA A 52 30.39 -0.45 -39.88
N GLY A 53 30.64 0.02 -38.67
CA GLY A 53 29.98 1.18 -38.06
C GLY A 53 28.55 0.92 -37.57
N LYS A 54 28.06 -0.31 -37.57
CA LYS A 54 26.75 -0.70 -37.00
C LYS A 54 26.94 -1.47 -35.72
N ARG A 55 25.97 -1.27 -34.79
CA ARG A 55 25.94 -2.00 -33.52
C ARG A 55 25.64 -3.47 -33.79
N ASP A 56 26.37 -4.35 -33.12
CA ASP A 56 26.11 -5.80 -33.21
C ASP A 56 24.76 -6.15 -32.62
N ASP A 57 24.06 -7.10 -33.24
CA ASP A 57 22.71 -7.52 -32.91
C ASP A 57 22.54 -9.02 -33.13
N ILE A 58 21.54 -9.61 -32.49
CA ILE A 58 21.11 -10.99 -32.66
C ILE A 58 20.64 -11.21 -34.11
N ALA A 59 20.98 -12.35 -34.71
CA ALA A 59 20.56 -12.69 -36.06
C ALA A 59 19.03 -12.77 -36.20
N LEU A 60 18.49 -12.39 -37.38
CA LEU A 60 17.04 -12.36 -37.59
C LEU A 60 16.40 -13.73 -37.32
N ARG A 61 16.97 -14.81 -37.78
CA ARG A 61 16.42 -16.17 -37.59
C ARG A 61 16.45 -16.65 -36.13
N GLU A 62 17.31 -16.12 -35.30
CA GLU A 62 17.27 -16.39 -33.85
C GLU A 62 16.10 -15.61 -33.20
N LYS A 63 15.91 -14.35 -33.62
CA LYS A 63 14.74 -13.56 -33.20
C LYS A 63 13.42 -14.19 -33.63
N GLU A 64 13.38 -14.75 -34.87
CA GLU A 64 12.20 -15.49 -35.37
C GLU A 64 11.88 -16.70 -34.49
N LYS A 65 12.90 -17.51 -34.17
CA LYS A 65 12.67 -18.67 -33.27
C LYS A 65 12.11 -18.29 -31.93
N GLU A 66 12.59 -17.20 -31.34
CA GLU A 66 12.11 -16.70 -30.07
C GLU A 66 10.64 -16.20 -30.19
N ILE A 67 10.35 -15.40 -31.24
CA ILE A 67 9.01 -14.89 -31.52
C ILE A 67 8.04 -16.05 -31.77
N GLN A 68 8.41 -17.02 -32.60
CA GLN A 68 7.56 -18.18 -32.92
C GLN A 68 7.25 -18.99 -31.67
N LYS A 69 8.26 -19.23 -30.82
CA LYS A 69 8.06 -19.89 -29.53
C LYS A 69 7.11 -19.13 -28.64
N ASP A 70 7.22 -17.79 -28.58
CA ASP A 70 6.29 -16.96 -27.79
C ASP A 70 4.87 -17.06 -28.33
N LEU A 71 4.69 -17.00 -29.68
CA LEU A 71 3.39 -17.14 -30.33
C LEU A 71 2.76 -18.51 -30.10
N ASP A 72 3.54 -19.58 -30.24
CA ASP A 72 3.10 -20.96 -30.00
C ASP A 72 2.70 -21.15 -28.52
N ASP A 73 3.39 -20.44 -27.63
CA ASP A 73 3.14 -20.42 -26.20
C ASP A 73 2.04 -19.41 -25.79
N GLY A 74 1.49 -18.64 -26.73
CA GLY A 74 0.49 -17.59 -26.48
C GLY A 74 1.02 -16.37 -25.72
N ILE A 75 2.37 -16.14 -25.73
CA ILE A 75 2.99 -15.03 -24.98
C ILE A 75 3.03 -13.75 -25.82
N ASP A 76 2.62 -12.62 -25.25
CA ASP A 76 2.80 -11.29 -25.86
C ASP A 76 4.29 -10.93 -25.91
N HIS A 77 4.91 -11.12 -27.07
CA HIS A 77 6.33 -10.83 -27.30
C HIS A 77 6.71 -9.36 -27.06
N ILE A 78 5.79 -8.42 -27.23
CA ILE A 78 6.00 -6.99 -27.00
C ILE A 78 5.81 -6.67 -25.51
N GLY A 79 4.75 -7.19 -24.93
CA GLY A 79 4.39 -6.96 -23.52
C GLY A 79 5.45 -7.45 -22.54
N LYS A 80 6.09 -8.59 -22.81
CA LYS A 80 7.15 -9.14 -21.96
C LYS A 80 8.39 -8.25 -21.82
N LYS A 81 8.64 -7.34 -22.77
CA LYS A 81 9.80 -6.42 -22.80
C LYS A 81 9.65 -5.20 -21.92
N MET A 82 8.45 -4.95 -21.37
CA MET A 82 8.26 -3.82 -20.45
C MET A 82 9.13 -3.97 -19.19
N THR A 83 9.54 -2.84 -18.60
CA THR A 83 10.27 -2.84 -17.33
C THR A 83 9.34 -3.05 -16.15
N VAL A 84 9.90 -3.43 -14.98
CA VAL A 84 9.12 -3.55 -13.73
C VAL A 84 8.44 -2.22 -13.37
N CYS A 85 9.12 -1.08 -13.57
CA CYS A 85 8.50 0.24 -13.38
C CYS A 85 7.31 0.46 -14.31
N GLN A 86 7.42 0.08 -15.59
CA GLN A 86 6.33 0.20 -16.57
C GLN A 86 5.15 -0.70 -16.22
N LEU A 87 5.41 -1.96 -15.83
CA LEU A 87 4.38 -2.88 -15.34
C LEU A 87 3.66 -2.32 -14.13
N TYR A 88 4.40 -1.82 -13.14
CA TYR A 88 3.80 -1.26 -11.94
C TYR A 88 3.00 0.02 -12.22
N ALA A 89 3.47 0.87 -13.14
CA ALA A 89 2.73 2.03 -13.61
C ALA A 89 1.40 1.64 -14.30
N LYS A 90 1.42 0.57 -15.13
CA LYS A 90 0.22 -0.01 -15.76
C LYS A 90 -0.77 -0.47 -14.68
N GLN A 91 -0.32 -1.22 -13.68
CA GLN A 91 -1.12 -1.68 -12.54
C GLN A 91 -1.76 -0.51 -11.75
N ILE A 92 -1.01 0.58 -11.51
CA ILE A 92 -1.54 1.77 -10.83
C ILE A 92 -2.68 2.41 -11.63
N ARG A 93 -2.52 2.54 -12.96
CA ARG A 93 -3.54 3.13 -13.85
C ARG A 93 -4.83 2.31 -13.86
N HIS A 94 -4.75 1.00 -13.95
CA HIS A 94 -5.91 0.11 -13.95
C HIS A 94 -6.69 0.11 -12.62
N ARG A 95 -6.04 0.52 -11.53
CA ARG A 95 -6.64 0.62 -10.18
C ARG A 95 -6.66 2.06 -9.70
N ALA A 96 -7.14 2.99 -10.51
CA ALA A 96 -7.12 4.44 -10.21
C ALA A 96 -8.03 4.82 -9.03
N ASN A 97 -9.18 4.15 -8.89
CA ASN A 97 -10.13 4.43 -7.81
C ASN A 97 -9.68 3.81 -6.48
N VAL A 98 -8.74 4.49 -5.80
CA VAL A 98 -8.23 4.08 -4.48
C VAL A 98 -8.10 5.28 -3.57
N ARG A 99 -8.19 5.03 -2.26
CA ARG A 99 -8.03 6.04 -1.21
C ARG A 99 -6.64 6.67 -1.21
N HIS A 100 -6.58 7.89 -0.69
CA HIS A 100 -5.36 8.71 -0.69
C HIS A 100 -4.16 7.99 -0.05
N GLY A 101 -4.32 7.35 1.10
CA GLY A 101 -3.24 6.58 1.74
C GLY A 101 -2.67 5.46 0.85
N THR A 102 -3.53 4.80 0.06
CA THR A 102 -3.10 3.80 -0.92
C THR A 102 -2.32 4.45 -2.07
N LYS A 103 -2.75 5.66 -2.54
CA LYS A 103 -2.02 6.43 -3.57
C LYS A 103 -0.63 6.80 -3.09
N GLN A 104 -0.47 7.23 -1.85
CA GLN A 104 0.84 7.55 -1.26
C GLN A 104 1.76 6.34 -1.16
N GLY A 105 1.26 5.21 -0.66
CA GLY A 105 2.04 3.95 -0.63
C GLY A 105 2.49 3.50 -2.02
N ARG A 106 1.65 3.68 -3.05
CA ARG A 106 2.01 3.40 -4.45
C ARG A 106 3.08 4.34 -4.99
N LYS A 107 3.00 5.65 -4.70
CA LYS A 107 4.02 6.63 -5.07
C LYS A 107 5.37 6.27 -4.42
N GLN A 108 5.35 5.89 -3.14
CA GLN A 108 6.55 5.46 -2.43
C GLN A 108 7.19 4.22 -3.08
N LEU A 109 6.40 3.18 -3.38
CA LEU A 109 6.95 1.99 -4.03
C LEU A 109 7.48 2.31 -5.44
N MET A 110 6.79 3.16 -6.21
CA MET A 110 7.29 3.59 -7.52
C MET A 110 8.66 4.28 -7.40
N ARG A 111 8.85 5.19 -6.43
CA ARG A 111 10.14 5.83 -6.18
C ARG A 111 11.22 4.81 -5.83
N ILE A 112 10.91 3.88 -4.93
CA ILE A 112 11.83 2.79 -4.55
C ILE A 112 12.27 1.98 -5.77
N LEU A 113 11.34 1.65 -6.67
CA LEU A 113 11.65 0.90 -7.90
C LEU A 113 12.51 1.72 -8.87
N GLN A 114 12.28 3.02 -9.00
CA GLN A 114 13.10 3.90 -9.85
C GLN A 114 14.55 4.03 -9.36
N GLU A 115 14.75 3.92 -8.05
CA GLU A 115 16.07 3.97 -7.40
C GLU A 115 16.76 2.59 -7.31
N ASP A 116 16.05 1.50 -7.63
CA ASP A 116 16.59 0.13 -7.54
C ASP A 116 16.78 -0.49 -8.92
N LYS A 117 17.86 -1.27 -9.10
CA LYS A 117 18.17 -1.98 -10.36
C LYS A 117 17.00 -2.83 -10.86
N LEU A 118 16.16 -3.37 -9.96
CA LEU A 118 15.01 -4.17 -10.33
C LEU A 118 14.00 -3.38 -11.18
N GLY A 119 13.80 -2.10 -10.91
CA GLY A 119 12.82 -1.28 -11.62
C GLY A 119 13.09 -1.12 -13.11
N ALA A 120 14.37 -1.13 -13.50
CA ALA A 120 14.82 -1.04 -14.89
C ALA A 120 14.86 -2.41 -15.60
N CYS A 121 14.79 -3.53 -14.85
CA CYS A 121 14.80 -4.87 -15.44
C CYS A 121 13.52 -5.11 -16.27
N ARG A 122 13.67 -5.80 -17.41
CA ARG A 122 12.55 -6.30 -18.17
C ARG A 122 11.86 -7.42 -17.40
N ILE A 123 10.52 -7.47 -17.43
CA ILE A 123 9.74 -8.42 -16.63
C ILE A 123 10.04 -9.88 -17.02
N GLU A 124 10.36 -10.16 -18.28
CA GLU A 124 10.77 -11.48 -18.79
C GLU A 124 12.06 -12.00 -18.13
N ASN A 125 12.95 -11.10 -17.72
CA ASN A 125 14.27 -11.42 -17.17
C ASN A 125 14.28 -11.50 -15.64
N VAL A 126 13.19 -11.08 -14.98
CA VAL A 126 13.12 -11.09 -13.51
C VAL A 126 12.90 -12.50 -13.01
N LYS A 127 13.87 -13.03 -12.28
CA LYS A 127 13.83 -14.35 -11.65
C LYS A 127 13.38 -14.25 -10.18
N LEU A 128 13.01 -15.37 -9.61
CA LEU A 128 12.72 -15.50 -8.17
C LEU A 128 13.89 -15.01 -7.30
N SER A 129 15.13 -15.29 -7.71
CA SER A 129 16.36 -14.82 -7.03
C SER A 129 16.41 -13.29 -6.98
N ASP A 130 16.14 -12.62 -8.12
CA ASP A 130 16.18 -11.15 -8.19
C ASP A 130 15.16 -10.50 -7.28
N ALA A 131 13.96 -11.10 -7.16
CA ALA A 131 12.92 -10.64 -6.25
C ALA A 131 13.30 -10.85 -4.77
N LYS A 132 13.96 -11.96 -4.44
CA LYS A 132 14.51 -12.20 -3.09
C LYS A 132 15.65 -11.23 -2.76
N GLU A 133 16.60 -11.03 -3.67
CA GLU A 133 17.68 -10.06 -3.50
C GLU A 133 17.16 -8.62 -3.35
N TRP A 134 16.09 -8.26 -4.07
CA TRP A 134 15.43 -6.97 -3.87
C TRP A 134 14.92 -6.83 -2.43
N ALA A 135 14.31 -7.87 -1.86
CA ALA A 135 13.85 -7.84 -0.47
C ALA A 135 15.01 -7.68 0.52
N LEU A 136 16.16 -8.33 0.28
CA LEU A 136 17.38 -8.16 1.08
C LEU A 136 17.89 -6.72 1.02
N ARG A 137 18.02 -6.14 -0.18
CA ARG A 137 18.42 -4.72 -0.34
C ARG A 137 17.45 -3.75 0.34
N MET A 138 16.14 -4.05 0.34
CA MET A 138 15.17 -3.26 1.10
C MET A 138 15.45 -3.31 2.61
N LYS A 139 15.82 -4.48 3.13
CA LYS A 139 16.19 -4.64 4.55
C LYS A 139 17.47 -3.85 4.89
N GLU A 140 18.49 -3.93 4.04
CA GLU A 140 19.74 -3.18 4.16
C GLU A 140 19.50 -1.65 4.16
N LYS A 141 18.52 -1.16 3.38
CA LYS A 141 18.07 0.25 3.39
C LYS A 141 17.26 0.62 4.65
N GLY A 142 17.09 -0.29 5.61
CA GLY A 142 16.40 -0.05 6.89
C GLY A 142 14.88 -0.19 6.85
N TYR A 143 14.28 -0.74 5.79
CA TYR A 143 12.85 -1.01 5.78
C TYR A 143 12.50 -2.20 6.70
N GLY A 144 11.45 -2.05 7.53
CA GLY A 144 10.95 -3.14 8.36
C GLY A 144 10.23 -4.22 7.56
N PHE A 145 10.21 -5.44 8.09
CA PHE A 145 9.60 -6.63 7.45
C PHE A 145 8.19 -6.37 6.90
N LYS A 146 7.30 -5.76 7.68
CA LYS A 146 5.92 -5.42 7.25
C LYS A 146 5.88 -4.53 6.02
N THR A 147 6.75 -3.52 5.95
CA THR A 147 6.83 -2.60 4.80
C THR A 147 7.29 -3.33 3.56
N ILE A 148 8.35 -4.14 3.68
CA ILE A 148 8.86 -4.97 2.58
C ILE A 148 7.78 -5.94 2.09
N ASN A 149 7.07 -6.61 3.01
CA ASN A 149 5.99 -7.54 2.66
C ASN A 149 4.83 -6.85 1.93
N ASN A 150 4.43 -5.65 2.36
CA ASN A 150 3.39 -4.87 1.68
C ASN A 150 3.81 -4.47 0.27
N HIS A 151 5.05 -4.03 0.09
CA HIS A 151 5.59 -3.71 -1.23
C HIS A 151 5.72 -4.94 -2.12
N LYS A 152 6.22 -6.07 -1.58
CA LYS A 152 6.25 -7.37 -2.25
C LYS A 152 4.87 -7.81 -2.71
N ARG A 153 3.84 -7.69 -1.86
CA ARG A 153 2.44 -8.03 -2.22
C ARG A 153 1.92 -7.15 -3.36
N SER A 154 2.30 -5.87 -3.38
CA SER A 154 1.93 -4.95 -4.47
C SER A 154 2.60 -5.34 -5.79
N LEU A 155 3.88 -5.73 -5.77
CA LEU A 155 4.60 -6.23 -6.94
C LEU A 155 4.06 -7.59 -7.37
N LYS A 156 3.80 -8.52 -6.44
CA LYS A 156 3.16 -9.80 -6.73
C LYS A 156 1.85 -9.59 -7.51
N ALA A 157 1.01 -8.64 -7.09
CA ALA A 157 -0.24 -8.32 -7.79
C ALA A 157 0.01 -7.75 -9.20
N ALA A 158 1.04 -6.93 -9.40
CA ALA A 158 1.39 -6.41 -10.73
C ALA A 158 1.88 -7.51 -11.67
N PHE A 159 2.71 -8.43 -11.17
CA PHE A 159 3.18 -9.57 -11.95
C PHE A 159 2.08 -10.58 -12.27
N TYR A 160 1.07 -10.74 -11.41
CA TYR A 160 -0.12 -11.53 -11.77
C TYR A 160 -0.92 -10.89 -12.90
N THR A 161 -1.01 -9.54 -12.97
CA THR A 161 -1.61 -8.88 -14.14
C THR A 161 -0.79 -9.17 -15.40
N ALA A 162 0.55 -9.19 -15.33
CA ALA A 162 1.37 -9.55 -16.48
C ALA A 162 1.19 -11.02 -16.91
N ILE A 163 0.87 -11.94 -16.00
CA ILE A 163 0.49 -13.32 -16.34
C ILE A 163 -0.87 -13.36 -17.03
N GLN A 164 -1.87 -12.62 -16.50
CA GLN A 164 -3.21 -12.54 -17.07
C GLN A 164 -3.23 -11.88 -18.46
N ASP A 165 -2.26 -11.01 -18.73
CA ASP A 165 -2.04 -10.36 -20.03
C ASP A 165 -1.09 -11.18 -20.93
N ASP A 166 -0.81 -12.44 -20.61
CA ASP A 166 0.07 -13.36 -21.33
C ASP A 166 1.49 -12.83 -21.62
N CYS A 167 1.98 -11.87 -20.80
CA CYS A 167 3.32 -11.32 -20.95
C CYS A 167 4.41 -12.23 -20.35
N ILE A 168 4.10 -13.00 -19.32
CA ILE A 168 5.00 -13.91 -18.59
C ILE A 168 4.24 -15.12 -18.05
N ARG A 169 4.96 -16.21 -17.76
CA ARG A 169 4.35 -17.46 -17.25
C ARG A 169 4.37 -17.63 -15.74
N LYS A 170 5.35 -17.05 -15.05
CA LYS A 170 5.59 -17.25 -13.63
C LYS A 170 5.74 -15.91 -12.92
N ASN A 171 5.26 -15.86 -11.69
CA ASN A 171 5.38 -14.67 -10.85
C ASN A 171 6.67 -14.77 -10.00
N PRO A 172 7.68 -13.92 -10.20
CA PRO A 172 8.90 -13.94 -9.41
C PRO A 172 8.71 -13.54 -7.94
N PHE A 173 7.59 -12.88 -7.61
CA PHE A 173 7.25 -12.49 -6.25
C PHE A 173 6.36 -13.50 -5.52
N ASP A 174 6.16 -14.70 -6.10
CA ASP A 174 5.36 -15.76 -5.48
C ASP A 174 6.20 -16.61 -4.53
N PHE A 175 6.60 -16.00 -3.42
CA PHE A 175 7.30 -16.66 -2.32
C PHE A 175 6.85 -16.07 -0.97
N GLN A 176 7.13 -16.78 0.12
CA GLN A 176 6.89 -16.27 1.47
C GLN A 176 8.11 -15.47 1.94
N LEU A 177 7.91 -14.24 2.44
CA LEU A 177 9.01 -13.36 2.79
C LEU A 177 9.82 -13.88 4.00
N ASN A 178 9.19 -14.59 4.93
CA ASN A 178 9.84 -15.22 6.09
C ASN A 178 10.86 -16.30 5.70
N THR A 179 10.85 -16.79 4.46
CA THR A 179 11.90 -17.70 3.95
C THR A 179 13.17 -16.97 3.54
N VAL A 180 13.15 -15.63 3.53
CA VAL A 180 14.26 -14.77 3.07
C VAL A 180 14.73 -13.82 4.18
N LEU A 181 13.79 -13.29 4.96
CA LEU A 181 14.02 -12.32 6.02
C LEU A 181 13.33 -12.79 7.30
N GLU A 182 13.98 -12.57 8.42
CA GLU A 182 13.36 -12.74 9.72
C GLU A 182 12.29 -11.67 9.97
N ASP A 183 11.14 -12.07 10.53
CA ASP A 183 10.08 -11.14 10.91
C ASP A 183 10.43 -10.47 12.24
N ASP A 184 11.01 -9.29 12.16
CA ASP A 184 11.34 -8.43 13.29
C ASP A 184 10.17 -7.57 13.80
N THR A 185 8.95 -7.93 13.43
CA THR A 185 7.76 -7.17 13.82
C THR A 185 7.44 -7.42 15.29
N GLU A 186 7.56 -6.39 16.11
CA GLU A 186 7.08 -6.47 17.48
C GLU A 186 5.56 -6.64 17.52
N PRO A 187 5.03 -7.63 18.27
CA PRO A 187 3.60 -7.81 18.44
C PRO A 187 3.00 -6.60 19.14
N LYS A 188 1.82 -6.21 18.70
CA LYS A 188 1.06 -5.17 19.39
C LYS A 188 0.21 -5.83 20.47
N GLU A 189 0.60 -5.68 21.70
CA GLU A 189 -0.11 -6.25 22.84
C GLU A 189 -1.18 -5.27 23.35
N PRO A 190 -2.37 -5.79 23.72
CA PRO A 190 -3.36 -4.99 24.46
C PRO A 190 -2.85 -4.71 25.88
N LEU A 191 -3.42 -3.70 26.51
CA LEU A 191 -3.15 -3.45 27.94
C LEU A 191 -3.80 -4.56 28.78
N SER A 192 -3.04 -5.07 29.77
CA SER A 192 -3.65 -5.86 30.84
C SER A 192 -4.53 -4.98 31.73
N PRO A 193 -5.48 -5.56 32.48
CA PRO A 193 -6.31 -4.77 33.41
C PRO A 193 -5.50 -3.94 34.40
N THR A 194 -4.38 -4.48 34.89
CA THR A 194 -3.46 -3.78 35.79
C THR A 194 -2.76 -2.60 35.10
N GLN A 195 -2.32 -2.80 33.86
CA GLN A 195 -1.69 -1.74 33.05
C GLN A 195 -2.70 -0.64 32.69
N GLU A 196 -3.93 -1.01 32.35
CA GLU A 196 -5.01 -0.06 32.04
C GLU A 196 -5.32 0.81 33.24
N ALA A 197 -5.53 0.20 34.44
CA ALA A 197 -5.81 0.94 35.66
C ALA A 197 -4.66 1.89 36.04
N ALA A 198 -3.43 1.42 35.99
CA ALA A 198 -2.24 2.24 36.28
C ALA A 198 -2.07 3.38 35.27
N PHE A 199 -2.31 3.11 33.99
CA PHE A 199 -2.24 4.11 32.93
C PHE A 199 -3.30 5.19 33.09
N LEU A 200 -4.56 4.82 33.36
CA LEU A 200 -5.65 5.76 33.57
C LEU A 200 -5.42 6.62 34.82
N SER A 201 -4.97 6.02 35.92
CA SER A 201 -4.61 6.74 37.14
C SER A 201 -3.49 7.76 36.89
N PHE A 202 -2.45 7.37 36.15
CA PHE A 202 -1.39 8.30 35.78
C PHE A 202 -1.92 9.48 34.95
N VAL A 203 -2.70 9.19 33.90
CA VAL A 203 -3.24 10.25 33.01
C VAL A 203 -4.12 11.22 33.82
N GLN A 204 -4.95 10.71 34.72
CA GLN A 204 -5.86 11.51 35.53
C GLN A 204 -5.13 12.53 36.44
N HIS A 205 -3.99 12.14 37.00
CA HIS A 205 -3.27 12.96 37.98
C HIS A 205 -2.07 13.73 37.37
N ASP A 206 -1.70 13.48 36.11
CA ASP A 206 -0.60 14.18 35.47
C ASP A 206 -1.01 15.58 34.99
N LYS A 207 -0.29 16.63 35.44
CA LYS A 207 -0.60 18.05 35.12
C LYS A 207 -0.62 18.35 33.60
N VAL A 208 0.08 17.57 32.79
CA VAL A 208 0.16 17.80 31.33
C VAL A 208 -0.87 16.98 30.58
N TYR A 209 -1.11 15.72 31.01
CA TYR A 209 -1.90 14.76 30.27
C TYR A 209 -3.34 14.59 30.76
N GLN A 210 -3.70 15.09 31.95
CA GLN A 210 -5.07 15.03 32.48
C GLN A 210 -6.13 15.62 31.52
N LYS A 211 -5.75 16.59 30.70
CA LYS A 211 -6.65 17.18 29.68
C LYS A 211 -7.05 16.23 28.57
N TYR A 212 -6.37 15.11 28.41
CA TYR A 212 -6.67 14.05 27.45
C TYR A 212 -7.37 12.85 28.10
N TYR A 213 -7.67 12.90 29.39
CA TYR A 213 -8.27 11.80 30.13
C TYR A 213 -9.59 11.34 29.52
N ASP A 214 -10.50 12.27 29.27
CA ASP A 214 -11.80 11.97 28.67
C ASP A 214 -11.68 11.34 27.27
N GLU A 215 -10.76 11.84 26.45
CA GLU A 215 -10.47 11.29 25.12
C GLU A 215 -9.93 9.85 25.17
N ILE A 216 -9.08 9.56 26.16
CA ILE A 216 -8.53 8.22 26.40
C ILE A 216 -9.62 7.26 26.91
N ILE A 217 -10.50 7.70 27.83
CA ILE A 217 -11.66 6.92 28.28
C ILE A 217 -12.57 6.57 27.11
N ILE A 218 -12.86 7.54 26.25
CA ILE A 218 -13.69 7.31 25.05
C ILE A 218 -13.03 6.26 24.14
N LEU A 219 -11.74 6.38 23.86
CA LEU A 219 -11.03 5.40 23.02
C LEU A 219 -11.03 3.98 23.60
N LEU A 220 -10.80 3.86 24.92
CA LEU A 220 -10.80 2.58 25.64
C LEU A 220 -12.20 1.96 25.74
N GLY A 221 -13.23 2.79 25.89
CA GLY A 221 -14.61 2.30 26.09
C GLY A 221 -15.41 2.11 24.79
N THR A 222 -14.89 2.55 23.63
CA THR A 222 -15.61 2.48 22.35
C THR A 222 -14.86 1.75 21.25
N GLY A 223 -13.55 1.62 21.39
CA GLY A 223 -12.70 1.04 20.35
C GLY A 223 -12.67 1.84 19.04
N LEU A 224 -13.01 3.13 19.05
CA LEU A 224 -12.92 4.00 17.88
C LEU A 224 -11.51 4.03 17.29
N ARG A 225 -11.41 4.11 15.95
CA ARG A 225 -10.14 4.48 15.32
C ARG A 225 -9.83 5.94 15.62
N ILE A 226 -8.56 6.27 15.76
CA ILE A 226 -8.18 7.64 16.08
C ILE A 226 -8.69 8.68 15.08
N SER A 227 -8.77 8.34 13.80
CA SER A 227 -9.35 9.21 12.77
C SER A 227 -10.87 9.34 12.86
N GLU A 228 -11.57 8.32 13.35
CA GLU A 228 -13.00 8.37 13.66
C GLU A 228 -13.23 9.28 14.87
N LEU A 229 -12.47 9.12 15.96
CA LEU A 229 -12.53 10.04 17.11
C LEU A 229 -12.32 11.49 16.68
N CYS A 230 -11.31 11.76 15.84
CA CYS A 230 -11.04 13.10 15.34
C CYS A 230 -12.19 13.67 14.50
N GLY A 231 -12.96 12.81 13.84
CA GLY A 231 -14.11 13.17 13.02
C GLY A 231 -15.37 13.48 13.81
N LEU A 232 -15.51 12.97 15.03
CA LEU A 232 -16.74 13.13 15.80
C LEU A 232 -17.16 14.59 15.96
N THR A 233 -18.43 14.84 15.70
CA THR A 233 -19.12 16.12 15.87
C THR A 233 -20.18 16.00 16.98
N GLU A 234 -20.79 17.11 17.38
CA GLU A 234 -21.94 17.08 18.32
C GLU A 234 -23.10 16.24 17.78
N ALA A 235 -23.34 16.29 16.48
CA ALA A 235 -24.45 15.58 15.85
C ALA A 235 -24.32 14.05 15.92
N ASP A 236 -23.09 13.54 16.14
CA ASP A 236 -22.82 12.11 16.21
C ASP A 236 -23.12 11.52 17.60
N ILE A 237 -23.38 12.36 18.59
CA ILE A 237 -23.53 11.96 19.99
C ILE A 237 -24.97 12.14 20.46
N ASP A 238 -25.64 11.03 20.69
CA ASP A 238 -26.99 11.00 21.32
C ASP A 238 -26.83 10.63 22.80
N LEU A 239 -26.80 11.65 23.67
CA LEU A 239 -26.65 11.44 25.12
C LEU A 239 -27.86 10.78 25.75
N ASP A 240 -29.06 11.06 25.23
CA ASP A 240 -30.32 10.55 25.80
C ASP A 240 -30.43 9.04 25.53
N LYS A 241 -30.10 8.60 24.32
CA LYS A 241 -30.08 7.19 23.94
C LYS A 241 -28.77 6.49 24.27
N GLN A 242 -27.76 7.24 24.70
CA GLN A 242 -26.39 6.74 24.97
C GLN A 242 -25.75 6.05 23.76
N LEU A 243 -25.86 6.68 22.58
CA LEU A 243 -25.39 6.16 21.32
C LEU A 243 -24.38 7.10 20.65
N ILE A 244 -23.38 6.50 19.98
CA ILE A 244 -22.42 7.20 19.13
C ILE A 244 -22.62 6.73 17.69
N HIS A 245 -22.86 7.63 16.78
CA HIS A 245 -22.94 7.38 15.35
C HIS A 245 -21.55 7.53 14.72
N VAL A 246 -21.08 6.50 14.02
CA VAL A 246 -19.77 6.50 13.37
C VAL A 246 -19.96 6.22 11.89
N ASP A 247 -19.96 7.26 11.09
CA ASP A 247 -20.18 7.22 9.64
C ASP A 247 -19.11 7.95 8.84
N HIS A 248 -18.14 8.57 9.52
CA HIS A 248 -17.05 9.30 8.89
C HIS A 248 -15.78 9.33 9.74
N GLN A 249 -14.70 9.79 9.15
CA GLN A 249 -13.40 10.00 9.80
C GLN A 249 -12.76 11.28 9.30
N LEU A 250 -12.01 11.97 10.15
CA LEU A 250 -11.25 13.16 9.79
C LEU A 250 -9.80 12.82 9.53
N LEU A 251 -9.29 13.27 8.40
CA LEU A 251 -7.92 13.09 7.98
C LEU A 251 -7.28 14.44 7.63
N LYS A 252 -5.96 14.51 7.70
CA LYS A 252 -5.18 15.64 7.22
C LYS A 252 -4.01 15.15 6.38
N ILE A 253 -3.89 15.70 5.17
CA ILE A 253 -2.83 15.38 4.22
C ILE A 253 -2.05 16.65 3.91
N ALA A 254 -0.72 16.53 3.77
CA ALA A 254 0.15 17.68 3.58
C ALA A 254 -0.30 18.57 2.40
N ASP A 255 -0.63 17.96 1.26
CA ASP A 255 -0.93 18.69 0.01
C ASP A 255 -2.43 19.05 -0.15
N VAL A 256 -3.32 18.47 0.67
CA VAL A 256 -4.78 18.64 0.55
C VAL A 256 -5.38 19.41 1.72
N GLY A 257 -4.77 19.32 2.89
CA GLY A 257 -5.30 19.86 4.14
C GLY A 257 -6.22 18.87 4.87
N TYR A 258 -7.22 19.39 5.56
CA TYR A 258 -8.26 18.60 6.23
C TYR A 258 -9.28 18.11 5.22
N TYR A 259 -9.70 16.84 5.35
CA TYR A 259 -10.82 16.31 4.61
C TYR A 259 -11.52 15.21 5.39
N VAL A 260 -12.83 15.05 5.14
CA VAL A 260 -13.65 14.02 5.76
C VAL A 260 -13.76 12.84 4.79
N GLU A 261 -13.60 11.63 5.28
CA GLU A 261 -13.69 10.41 4.49
C GLU A 261 -14.71 9.45 5.10
N THR A 262 -15.66 8.98 4.30
CA THR A 262 -16.62 7.96 4.72
C THR A 262 -15.95 6.59 4.84
N PRO A 263 -16.49 5.65 5.64
CA PRO A 263 -15.95 4.30 5.77
C PRO A 263 -15.86 3.55 4.43
N LYS A 264 -14.94 2.59 4.32
CA LYS A 264 -14.75 1.77 3.09
C LYS A 264 -15.88 0.80 2.82
N THR A 265 -16.52 0.34 3.86
CA THR A 265 -17.51 -0.74 3.85
C THR A 265 -18.76 -0.31 4.60
N LYS A 266 -19.89 -0.92 4.27
CA LYS A 266 -21.15 -0.68 5.01
C LYS A 266 -21.00 -0.94 6.51
N SER A 267 -20.21 -1.93 6.91
CA SER A 267 -19.88 -2.24 8.32
C SER A 267 -19.01 -1.18 9.01
N GLY A 268 -18.44 -0.25 8.24
CA GLY A 268 -17.75 0.92 8.81
C GLY A 268 -18.71 1.95 9.39
N ASN A 269 -19.95 2.04 8.85
CA ASN A 269 -21.04 2.81 9.44
C ASN A 269 -21.64 1.96 10.54
N ARG A 270 -21.54 2.43 11.77
CA ARG A 270 -22.00 1.70 12.94
C ARG A 270 -22.45 2.62 14.05
N ILE A 271 -23.28 2.08 14.90
CA ILE A 271 -23.71 2.72 16.13
C ILE A 271 -23.04 2.00 17.31
N ILE A 272 -22.43 2.74 18.21
CA ILE A 272 -21.75 2.22 19.40
C ILE A 272 -22.52 2.65 20.62
N PRO A 273 -23.00 1.73 21.49
CA PRO A 273 -23.59 2.10 22.76
C PRO A 273 -22.52 2.61 23.73
N MET A 274 -22.86 3.59 24.54
CA MET A 274 -21.98 4.15 25.56
C MET A 274 -22.13 3.38 26.87
N SER A 275 -21.02 3.04 27.50
CA SER A 275 -21.01 2.71 28.91
C SER A 275 -21.14 4.00 29.75
N GLU A 276 -21.52 3.89 31.03
CA GLU A 276 -21.66 5.03 31.94
C GLU A 276 -20.38 5.91 31.96
N LYS A 277 -19.19 5.29 32.04
CA LYS A 277 -17.91 6.02 31.99
C LYS A 277 -17.71 6.82 30.72
N VAL A 278 -18.13 6.25 29.57
CA VAL A 278 -18.03 6.91 28.25
C VAL A 278 -19.04 8.05 28.15
N LEU A 279 -20.26 7.85 28.65
CA LEU A 279 -21.31 8.89 28.72
C LEU A 279 -20.83 10.10 29.52
N GLU A 280 -20.34 9.87 30.75
CA GLU A 280 -19.76 10.92 31.57
C GLU A 280 -18.59 11.65 30.88
N ALA A 281 -17.71 10.91 30.19
CA ALA A 281 -16.61 11.52 29.47
C ALA A 281 -17.11 12.45 28.36
N PHE A 282 -18.12 12.04 27.58
CA PHE A 282 -18.74 12.93 26.58
C PHE A 282 -19.44 14.12 27.19
N GLN A 283 -20.16 13.95 28.28
CA GLN A 283 -20.77 15.07 29.02
C GLN A 283 -19.71 16.08 29.44
N ARG A 284 -18.59 15.64 30.03
CA ARG A 284 -17.48 16.53 30.40
C ARG A 284 -16.85 17.22 29.19
N VAL A 285 -16.70 16.52 28.06
CA VAL A 285 -16.17 17.08 26.81
C VAL A 285 -17.11 18.18 26.29
N LEU A 286 -18.40 17.91 26.22
CA LEU A 286 -19.41 18.85 25.72
C LEU A 286 -19.54 20.10 26.64
N ASN A 287 -19.55 19.91 27.95
CA ASN A 287 -19.66 21.01 28.93
C ASN A 287 -18.43 21.93 28.97
N LYS A 288 -17.23 21.40 28.71
CA LYS A 288 -15.98 22.20 28.68
C LYS A 288 -15.82 23.01 27.39
N ARG A 289 -16.69 22.84 26.44
CA ARG A 289 -16.50 23.36 25.09
C ARG A 289 -16.83 24.84 24.98
N LYS A 290 -15.87 25.60 24.45
CA LYS A 290 -16.08 26.99 24.04
C LYS A 290 -15.95 27.07 22.52
N TYR A 291 -17.04 27.30 21.82
CA TYR A 291 -17.03 27.56 20.38
C TYR A 291 -16.65 29.01 20.11
N ALA A 292 -15.45 29.27 19.60
CA ALA A 292 -15.11 30.61 19.15
C ALA A 292 -15.73 30.87 17.76
N GLN A 293 -15.40 30.04 16.78
CA GLN A 293 -16.03 29.99 15.45
C GLN A 293 -16.05 28.54 14.96
N PRO A 294 -17.19 28.04 14.49
CA PRO A 294 -17.25 26.67 14.00
C PRO A 294 -16.47 26.53 12.68
N VAL A 295 -15.49 25.62 12.68
CA VAL A 295 -14.82 25.20 11.44
C VAL A 295 -15.77 24.28 10.68
N ILE A 296 -16.01 24.59 9.41
CA ILE A 296 -16.82 23.77 8.50
C ILE A 296 -15.89 23.03 7.56
N LEU A 297 -15.95 21.70 7.54
CA LEU A 297 -15.18 20.81 6.66
C LEU A 297 -16.13 19.88 5.94
N GLU A 298 -16.29 20.04 4.64
CA GLU A 298 -17.19 19.21 3.80
C GLU A 298 -18.60 19.04 4.36
N GLY A 299 -19.18 20.10 4.94
CA GLY A 299 -20.50 20.10 5.54
C GLY A 299 -20.55 19.69 7.02
N TYR A 300 -19.48 19.12 7.57
CA TYR A 300 -19.37 18.80 8.99
C TYR A 300 -18.90 20.01 9.78
N THR A 301 -19.49 20.20 10.95
CA THR A 301 -19.20 21.33 11.84
C THR A 301 -19.23 20.87 13.29
N LYS A 302 -18.78 21.73 14.22
CA LYS A 302 -18.80 21.44 15.65
C LYS A 302 -18.07 20.16 16.05
N PHE A 303 -16.88 19.95 15.47
CA PHE A 303 -16.01 18.83 15.85
C PHE A 303 -15.71 18.80 17.35
N LEU A 304 -15.74 17.62 17.97
CA LEU A 304 -15.63 17.49 19.42
C LEU A 304 -14.23 17.81 19.96
N PHE A 305 -13.19 17.46 19.26
CA PHE A 305 -11.82 17.54 19.76
C PHE A 305 -11.00 18.57 18.98
N LEU A 306 -10.77 19.72 19.61
CA LEU A 306 -10.03 20.83 18.99
C LEU A 306 -8.61 20.94 19.55
N ASN A 307 -7.71 21.43 18.74
CA ASN A 307 -6.37 21.84 19.14
C ASN A 307 -6.38 23.27 19.72
N ARG A 308 -5.22 23.75 20.18
CA ARG A 308 -5.08 25.10 20.77
C ARG A 308 -5.44 26.25 19.81
N ASN A 309 -5.48 25.99 18.51
CA ASN A 309 -5.81 26.99 17.49
C ASN A 309 -7.29 26.92 17.07
N GLY A 310 -8.13 26.17 17.78
CA GLY A 310 -9.54 25.98 17.44
C GLY A 310 -9.82 25.07 16.26
N LEU A 311 -8.79 24.46 15.65
CA LEU A 311 -8.93 23.52 14.56
C LEU A 311 -9.14 22.08 15.08
N PRO A 312 -9.86 21.21 14.36
CA PRO A 312 -10.01 19.83 14.76
C PRO A 312 -8.66 19.12 14.92
N LYS A 313 -8.53 18.33 15.99
CA LYS A 313 -7.37 17.44 16.15
C LYS A 313 -7.37 16.36 15.05
N VAL A 314 -6.20 15.89 14.70
CA VAL A 314 -5.98 14.80 13.74
C VAL A 314 -5.07 13.73 14.33
N ALA A 315 -5.00 12.57 13.73
CA ALA A 315 -4.24 11.42 14.22
C ALA A 315 -2.80 11.76 14.66
N VAL A 316 -2.09 12.60 13.91
CA VAL A 316 -0.72 13.03 14.22
C VAL A 316 -0.63 13.78 15.58
N ASN A 317 -1.66 14.53 15.97
CA ASN A 317 -1.69 15.19 17.27
C ASN A 317 -1.68 14.17 18.41
N TYR A 318 -2.47 13.11 18.28
CA TYR A 318 -2.53 12.02 19.26
C TYR A 318 -1.27 11.16 19.25
N GLU A 319 -0.72 10.82 18.08
CA GLU A 319 0.53 10.07 17.97
C GLU A 319 1.68 10.80 18.70
N SER A 320 1.79 12.10 18.50
CA SER A 320 2.79 12.94 19.18
C SER A 320 2.54 12.98 20.69
N MET A 321 1.29 13.17 21.11
CA MET A 321 0.88 13.17 22.52
C MET A 321 1.20 11.82 23.18
N PHE A 322 0.79 10.70 22.57
CA PHE A 322 1.05 9.35 23.11
C PHE A 322 2.52 9.05 23.25
N ARG A 323 3.35 9.46 22.30
CA ARG A 323 4.81 9.29 22.38
C ARG A 323 5.39 10.00 23.61
N GLY A 324 4.94 11.23 23.88
CA GLY A 324 5.36 11.98 25.06
C GLY A 324 4.82 11.39 26.36
N LEU A 325 3.54 11.01 26.37
CA LEU A 325 2.85 10.39 27.51
C LEU A 325 3.54 9.10 27.95
N VAL A 326 3.73 8.14 27.02
CA VAL A 326 4.36 6.84 27.30
C VAL A 326 5.79 7.02 27.78
N ARG A 327 6.55 7.94 27.18
CA ARG A 327 7.91 8.27 27.64
C ARG A 327 7.92 8.77 29.08
N LYS A 328 7.00 9.65 29.46
CA LYS A 328 6.90 10.18 30.82
C LYS A 328 6.44 9.10 31.79
N TYR A 329 5.40 8.34 31.42
CA TYR A 329 4.89 7.22 32.22
C TYR A 329 6.00 6.22 32.56
N ASN A 330 6.71 5.72 31.57
CA ASN A 330 7.77 4.72 31.76
C ASN A 330 8.97 5.22 32.61
N LYS A 331 9.13 6.54 32.75
CA LYS A 331 10.15 7.13 33.64
C LYS A 331 9.70 7.22 35.10
N THR A 332 8.41 7.25 35.37
CA THR A 332 7.85 7.59 36.68
C THR A 332 7.05 6.46 37.32
N GLN A 333 6.59 5.49 36.53
CA GLN A 333 5.72 4.42 37.00
C GLN A 333 6.44 3.07 37.04
N LYS A 334 6.06 2.23 38.01
CA LYS A 334 6.63 0.88 38.21
C LYS A 334 6.01 -0.16 37.27
N VAL A 335 4.73 -0.02 36.93
CA VAL A 335 4.02 -0.94 36.01
C VAL A 335 4.41 -0.59 34.58
N ALA A 336 5.14 -1.46 33.93
CA ALA A 336 5.55 -1.23 32.55
C ALA A 336 4.38 -1.32 31.56
N LEU A 337 4.30 -0.37 30.62
CA LEU A 337 3.41 -0.43 29.47
C LEU A 337 4.00 -1.27 28.34
N PRO A 338 3.18 -1.77 27.40
CA PRO A 338 3.69 -2.41 26.20
C PRO A 338 4.73 -1.54 25.49
N LYS A 339 5.77 -2.18 24.92
CA LYS A 339 6.90 -1.50 24.30
C LYS A 339 6.46 -0.51 23.19
N VAL A 340 5.43 -0.90 22.44
CA VAL A 340 4.83 -0.06 21.41
C VAL A 340 3.38 0.28 21.80
N MET A 341 3.18 1.43 22.41
CA MET A 341 1.86 1.93 22.77
C MET A 341 1.46 3.14 21.91
N THR A 342 0.33 3.01 21.26
CA THR A 342 -0.25 4.02 20.35
C THR A 342 -1.76 4.14 20.61
N PRO A 343 -2.46 5.15 20.06
CA PRO A 343 -3.92 5.17 20.14
C PRO A 343 -4.60 3.87 19.67
N HIS A 344 -3.97 3.17 18.72
CA HIS A 344 -4.48 1.88 18.22
C HIS A 344 -4.37 0.76 19.27
N THR A 345 -3.43 0.85 20.21
CA THR A 345 -3.32 -0.07 21.34
C THR A 345 -4.57 -0.03 22.22
N LEU A 346 -5.17 1.16 22.43
CA LEU A 346 -6.43 1.30 23.20
C LEU A 346 -7.59 0.58 22.53
N ARG A 347 -7.70 0.69 21.19
CA ARG A 347 -8.68 -0.08 20.43
C ARG A 347 -8.41 -1.59 20.52
N HIS A 348 -7.15 -2.02 20.47
CA HIS A 348 -6.78 -3.42 20.68
C HIS A 348 -7.24 -3.92 22.06
N THR A 349 -7.00 -3.12 23.11
CA THR A 349 -7.45 -3.41 24.48
C THR A 349 -8.95 -3.59 24.52
N PHE A 350 -9.72 -2.64 23.99
CA PHE A 350 -11.18 -2.71 23.91
C PHE A 350 -11.66 -4.00 23.21
N CYS A 351 -11.15 -4.28 22.01
CA CYS A 351 -11.54 -5.47 21.26
C CYS A 351 -11.19 -6.77 21.99
N THR A 352 -10.03 -6.83 22.65
CA THR A 352 -9.60 -8.02 23.42
C THR A 352 -10.46 -8.21 24.66
N THR A 353 -10.78 -7.12 25.38
CA THR A 353 -11.67 -7.16 26.55
C THR A 353 -13.04 -7.70 26.19
N LEU A 354 -13.64 -7.21 25.10
CA LEU A 354 -14.93 -7.70 24.61
C LEU A 354 -14.88 -9.15 24.12
N ALA A 355 -13.81 -9.55 23.42
CA ALA A 355 -13.63 -10.93 23.01
C ALA A 355 -13.51 -11.88 24.20
N ASN A 356 -12.77 -11.49 25.24
CA ASN A 356 -12.65 -12.24 26.47
C ASN A 356 -13.97 -12.31 27.27
N ALA A 357 -14.84 -11.32 27.11
CA ALA A 357 -16.20 -11.32 27.65
C ALA A 357 -17.21 -12.14 26.80
N GLY A 358 -16.73 -12.85 25.76
CA GLY A 358 -17.56 -13.73 24.94
C GLY A 358 -18.23 -13.08 23.73
N MET A 359 -17.89 -11.83 23.40
CA MET A 359 -18.43 -11.19 22.19
C MET A 359 -17.86 -11.84 20.92
N ASN A 360 -18.72 -12.09 19.94
CA ASN A 360 -18.32 -12.68 18.67
C ASN A 360 -17.27 -11.80 17.96
N PRO A 361 -16.08 -12.36 17.59
CA PRO A 361 -15.02 -11.61 16.90
C PRO A 361 -15.46 -10.95 15.59
N LYS A 362 -16.47 -11.50 14.89
CA LYS A 362 -17.05 -10.88 13.68
C LYS A 362 -17.84 -9.60 13.99
N ALA A 363 -18.41 -9.47 15.19
CA ALA A 363 -19.08 -8.24 15.60
C ALA A 363 -18.12 -7.11 15.98
N LEU A 364 -16.83 -7.46 16.22
CA LEU A 364 -15.78 -6.53 16.60
C LEU A 364 -14.98 -5.98 15.39
N GLN A 365 -15.24 -6.46 14.17
CA GLN A 365 -14.58 -6.03 12.93
C GLN A 365 -15.32 -4.88 12.25
#